data_8281084e251c3c6d55c4f8ee5118dfcc
#
_entry.id   8281084e251c3c6d55c4f8ee5118dfcc
#
_cell.length_a   1.000
_cell.length_b   1.000
_cell.length_c   1.000
_cell.angle_alpha   90.00
_cell.angle_beta   90.00
_cell.angle_gamma   90.00
#
_symmetry.space_group_name_H-M   'P 1'
#
loop_
_entity.id
_entity.type
_entity.pdbx_description
1 polymer ?
#
loop_
_entity_poly.entity_id
_entity_poly.type
_entity_poly.pdbx_seq_one_letter_code
_entity_poly.pdbx_strand_id
1 'polypeptide(L)'
;PSLEVREEIIKIHTKKMPLANDISIKQLADMTEGYTGADIEAFCLESVMSAARQDINVQKIEMKHFEDAIQTIPPSLNPSELREYEMLAEKISRKVKDNSTQVSHLA
;
A
#
# COMPACT_ATOMS: atom_id res chain seq x y z
N PRO A 1 10.56 15.05 1.72
CA PRO A 1 9.57 15.70 2.59
C PRO A 1 9.84 15.46 4.07
N SER A 2 9.37 16.40 4.91
CA SER A 2 9.48 16.29 6.36
C SER A 2 8.60 15.15 6.88
N LEU A 3 8.76 14.79 8.14
CA LEU A 3 7.94 13.77 8.79
C LEU A 3 6.44 14.11 8.67
N GLU A 4 6.07 15.35 8.96
CA GLU A 4 4.68 15.80 8.91
C GLU A 4 4.10 15.73 7.50
N VAL A 5 4.90 16.10 6.50
CA VAL A 5 4.48 16.01 5.10
C VAL A 5 4.36 14.54 4.69
N ARG A 6 5.27 13.68 5.13
CA ARG A 6 5.16 12.25 4.84
C ARG A 6 3.90 11.65 5.45
N GLU A 7 3.53 12.05 6.66
CA GLU A 7 2.27 11.60 7.28
C GLU A 7 1.07 11.97 6.41
N GLU A 8 1.04 13.20 5.89
CA GLU A 8 -0.06 13.66 5.03
C GLU A 8 -0.12 12.88 3.72
N ILE A 9 1.02 12.62 3.09
CA ILE A 9 1.09 11.84 1.86
C ILE A 9 0.58 10.42 2.11
N ILE A 10 1.00 9.79 3.20
CA ILE A 10 0.55 8.45 3.58
C ILE A 10 -0.95 8.43 3.82
N LYS A 11 -1.49 9.41 4.51
CA LYS A 11 -2.95 9.52 4.74
C LYS A 11 -3.71 9.54 3.42
N ILE A 12 -3.23 10.32 2.46
CA ILE A 12 -3.86 10.42 1.13
C ILE A 12 -3.90 9.05 0.45
N HIS A 13 -2.76 8.34 0.43
CA HIS A 13 -2.63 7.09 -0.31
C HIS A 13 -3.20 5.87 0.42
N THR A 14 -3.47 5.98 1.72
CA THR A 14 -4.09 4.89 2.50
C THR A 14 -5.57 5.13 2.79
N LYS A 15 -6.12 6.26 2.38
CA LYS A 15 -7.50 6.66 2.71
C LYS A 15 -8.54 5.61 2.35
N LYS A 16 -8.36 4.93 1.22
CA LYS A 16 -9.31 3.92 0.73
C LYS A 16 -8.86 2.50 1.01
N MET A 17 -7.76 2.32 1.74
CA MET A 17 -7.25 0.99 2.07
C MET A 17 -7.88 0.48 3.36
N PRO A 18 -8.23 -0.81 3.42
CA PRO A 18 -8.74 -1.41 4.65
C PRO A 18 -7.58 -1.73 5.60
N LEU A 19 -7.09 -0.72 6.30
CA LEU A 19 -5.96 -0.88 7.23
C LEU A 19 -6.39 -1.62 8.49
N ALA A 20 -5.52 -2.48 9.00
CA ALA A 20 -5.69 -3.09 10.32
C ALA A 20 -5.71 -1.99 11.40
N ASN A 21 -6.43 -2.24 12.49
CA ASN A 21 -6.67 -1.21 13.52
C ASN A 21 -5.41 -0.74 14.24
N ASP A 22 -4.34 -1.56 14.25
CA ASP A 22 -3.08 -1.26 14.92
C ASP A 22 -2.08 -0.50 14.05
N ILE A 23 -2.45 -0.18 12.82
CA ILE A 23 -1.57 0.59 11.92
C ILE A 23 -1.50 2.05 12.39
N SER A 24 -0.27 2.52 12.61
CA SER A 24 0.02 3.91 12.96
C SER A 24 0.59 4.64 11.75
N ILE A 25 -0.09 5.70 11.32
CA ILE A 25 0.40 6.56 10.22
C ILE A 25 1.76 7.16 10.59
N LYS A 26 1.95 7.54 11.84
CA LYS A 26 3.23 8.08 12.32
C LYS A 26 4.36 7.06 12.16
N GLN A 27 4.11 5.80 12.49
CA GLN A 27 5.10 4.74 12.34
C GLN A 27 5.45 4.54 10.87
N LEU A 28 4.46 4.56 9.96
CA LEU A 28 4.71 4.46 8.52
C LEU A 28 5.53 5.64 8.02
N ALA A 29 5.26 6.84 8.53
CA ALA A 29 6.04 8.03 8.18
C ALA A 29 7.48 7.94 8.68
N ASP A 30 7.70 7.41 9.88
CA ASP A 30 9.04 7.19 10.43
C ASP A 30 9.84 6.21 9.54
N MET A 31 9.19 5.19 9.02
CA MET A 31 9.83 4.18 8.16
C MET A 31 10.25 4.71 6.79
N THR A 32 9.65 5.80 6.33
CA THR A 32 9.83 6.31 4.98
C THR A 32 10.76 7.52 4.92
N GLU A 33 11.63 7.70 5.92
CA GLU A 33 12.64 8.75 5.89
C GLU A 33 13.51 8.60 4.63
N GLY A 34 13.73 9.71 3.92
CA GLY A 34 14.50 9.71 2.69
C GLY A 34 13.68 9.40 1.43
N TYR A 35 12.44 9.02 1.55
CA TYR A 35 11.56 8.77 0.42
C TYR A 35 11.03 10.07 -0.19
N THR A 36 10.85 10.08 -1.50
CA THR A 36 10.10 11.12 -2.21
C THR A 36 8.60 10.83 -2.07
N GLY A 37 7.76 11.77 -2.51
CA GLY A 37 6.32 11.53 -2.56
C GLY A 37 5.96 10.33 -3.44
N ALA A 38 6.65 10.17 -4.58
CA ALA A 38 6.46 9.03 -5.49
C ALA A 38 6.84 7.71 -4.82
N ASP A 39 7.94 7.69 -4.07
CA ASP A 39 8.37 6.51 -3.32
C ASP A 39 7.32 6.10 -2.27
N ILE A 40 6.73 7.08 -1.58
CA ILE A 40 5.71 6.83 -0.56
C ILE A 40 4.44 6.25 -1.21
N GLU A 41 4.03 6.79 -2.34
CA GLU A 41 2.91 6.24 -3.09
C GLU A 41 3.17 4.78 -3.46
N ALA A 42 4.34 4.48 -4.03
CA ALA A 42 4.74 3.12 -4.40
C ALA A 42 4.79 2.19 -3.18
N PHE A 43 5.28 2.69 -2.05
CA PHE A 43 5.31 1.96 -0.77
C PHE A 43 3.90 1.54 -0.34
N CYS A 44 2.95 2.46 -0.38
CA CYS A 44 1.56 2.16 -0.03
C CYS A 44 0.95 1.15 -1.00
N LEU A 45 1.18 1.30 -2.30
CA LEU A 45 0.67 0.37 -3.30
C LEU A 45 1.29 -1.02 -3.14
N GLU A 46 2.59 -1.09 -2.87
CA GLU A 46 3.29 -2.37 -2.67
C GLU A 46 2.77 -3.12 -1.44
N SER A 47 2.33 -2.41 -0.40
CA SER A 47 1.74 -3.06 0.77
C SER A 47 0.47 -3.85 0.38
N VAL A 48 -0.34 -3.31 -0.52
CA VAL A 48 -1.53 -4.00 -1.05
C VAL A 48 -1.13 -5.21 -1.87
N MET A 49 -0.12 -5.07 -2.72
CA MET A 49 0.39 -6.17 -3.54
C MET A 49 0.97 -7.29 -2.68
N SER A 50 1.71 -6.94 -1.64
CA SER A 50 2.25 -7.90 -0.68
C SER A 50 1.13 -8.69 0.00
N ALA A 51 0.09 -7.98 0.44
CA ALA A 51 -1.07 -8.62 1.08
C ALA A 51 -1.76 -9.59 0.12
N ALA A 52 -1.98 -9.17 -1.11
CA ALA A 52 -2.66 -9.99 -2.13
C ALA A 52 -1.84 -11.22 -2.53
N ARG A 53 -0.51 -11.09 -2.56
CA ARG A 53 0.38 -12.25 -2.84
C ARG A 53 0.31 -13.29 -1.74
N GLN A 54 0.14 -12.87 -0.49
CA GLN A 54 0.02 -13.78 0.64
C GLN A 54 -1.37 -14.42 0.68
N ASP A 55 -2.41 -13.64 0.39
CA ASP A 55 -3.80 -14.10 0.39
C ASP A 55 -4.63 -13.21 -0.52
N ILE A 56 -5.08 -13.75 -1.66
CA ILE A 56 -5.90 -12.99 -2.63
C ILE A 56 -7.25 -12.56 -2.03
N ASN A 57 -7.68 -13.20 -0.95
CA ASN A 57 -8.92 -12.86 -0.24
C ASN A 57 -8.67 -11.97 0.98
N VAL A 58 -7.52 -11.30 1.03
CA VAL A 58 -7.13 -10.45 2.15
C VAL A 58 -8.21 -9.41 2.47
N GLN A 59 -8.50 -9.23 3.76
CA GLN A 59 -9.51 -8.28 4.24
C GLN A 59 -8.90 -7.03 4.86
N LYS A 60 -7.67 -7.11 5.35
CA LYS A 60 -6.97 -6.02 6.04
C LYS A 60 -5.51 -5.97 5.62
N ILE A 61 -5.01 -4.75 5.43
CA ILE A 61 -3.58 -4.52 5.21
C ILE A 61 -2.94 -4.35 6.57
N GLU A 62 -2.00 -5.22 6.90
CA GLU A 62 -1.36 -5.27 8.21
C GLU A 62 0.04 -4.67 8.16
N MET A 63 0.61 -4.44 9.33
CA MET A 63 1.96 -3.88 9.46
C MET A 63 3.00 -4.72 8.72
N LYS A 64 2.89 -6.05 8.75
CA LYS A 64 3.81 -6.95 8.03
C LYS A 64 3.85 -6.67 6.52
N HIS A 65 2.74 -6.23 5.94
CA HIS A 65 2.67 -5.90 4.51
C HIS A 65 3.46 -4.63 4.21
N PHE A 66 3.42 -3.65 5.11
CA PHE A 66 4.24 -2.44 4.99
C PHE A 66 5.72 -2.73 5.26
N GLU A 67 6.01 -3.64 6.17
CA GLU A 67 7.41 -4.07 6.42
C GLU A 67 7.99 -4.75 5.19
N ASP A 68 7.21 -5.58 4.49
CA ASP A 68 7.61 -6.17 3.21
C ASP A 68 7.82 -5.08 2.16
N ALA A 69 6.90 -4.12 2.09
CA ALA A 69 6.96 -3.04 1.11
C ALA A 69 8.21 -2.18 1.27
N ILE A 70 8.63 -1.88 2.49
CA ILE A 70 9.82 -1.05 2.73
C ILE A 70 11.09 -1.73 2.22
N GLN A 71 11.11 -3.07 2.19
CA GLN A 71 12.25 -3.83 1.66
C GLN A 71 12.27 -3.82 0.14
N THR A 72 11.12 -3.60 -0.50
CA THR A 72 10.97 -3.69 -1.95
C THR A 72 11.16 -2.34 -2.64
N ILE A 73 10.66 -1.26 -2.03
CA ILE A 73 10.66 0.06 -2.65
C ILE A 73 11.92 0.83 -2.26
N PRO A 74 12.84 1.07 -3.20
CA PRO A 74 14.01 1.89 -2.90
C PRO A 74 13.65 3.38 -2.89
N PRO A 75 14.43 4.23 -2.22
CA PRO A 75 14.28 5.67 -2.40
C PRO A 75 14.63 6.06 -3.84
N SER A 76 14.08 7.16 -4.32
CA SER A 76 14.34 7.70 -5.67
C SER A 76 13.80 6.83 -6.81
N LEU A 77 12.61 6.29 -6.62
CA LEU A 77 11.88 5.57 -7.67
C LEU A 77 11.63 6.50 -8.87
N ASN A 78 11.80 6.00 -10.09
CA ASN A 78 11.54 6.82 -11.27
C ASN A 78 10.05 6.77 -11.69
N PRO A 79 9.57 7.76 -12.50
CA PRO A 79 8.15 7.82 -12.86
C PRO A 79 7.62 6.58 -13.60
N SER A 80 8.45 5.92 -14.38
CA SER A 80 8.06 4.73 -15.14
C SER A 80 7.82 3.54 -14.18
N GLU A 81 8.67 3.40 -13.16
CA GLU A 81 8.52 2.37 -12.12
C GLU A 81 7.25 2.62 -11.30
N LEU A 82 6.98 3.88 -10.95
CA LEU A 82 5.77 4.25 -10.22
C LEU A 82 4.51 3.88 -11.01
N ARG A 83 4.47 4.20 -12.31
CA ARG A 83 3.33 3.85 -13.17
C ARG A 83 3.10 2.35 -13.22
N GLU A 84 4.16 1.58 -13.26
CA GLU A 84 4.07 0.13 -13.24
C GLU A 84 3.42 -0.38 -11.95
N TYR A 85 3.83 0.17 -10.80
CA TYR A 85 3.19 -0.15 -9.52
C TYR A 85 1.72 0.23 -9.49
N GLU A 86 1.38 1.43 -9.98
CA GLU A 86 -0.01 1.89 -10.05
C GLU A 86 -0.87 0.94 -10.87
N MET A 87 -0.39 0.52 -12.03
CA MET A 87 -1.11 -0.41 -12.91
C MET A 87 -1.30 -1.79 -12.27
N LEU A 88 -0.25 -2.33 -11.66
CA LEU A 88 -0.30 -3.64 -11.01
C LEU A 88 -1.23 -3.63 -9.79
N ALA A 89 -1.12 -2.59 -8.97
CA ALA A 89 -1.96 -2.42 -7.78
C ALA A 89 -3.43 -2.29 -8.15
N GLU A 90 -3.74 -1.57 -9.22
CA GLU A 90 -5.12 -1.44 -9.71
C GLU A 90 -5.69 -2.78 -10.14
N LYS A 91 -4.92 -3.59 -10.87
CA LYS A 91 -5.35 -4.93 -11.28
C LYS A 91 -5.62 -5.83 -10.07
N ILE A 92 -4.72 -5.81 -9.10
CA ILE A 92 -4.83 -6.60 -7.87
C ILE A 92 -6.06 -6.16 -7.08
N SER A 93 -6.26 -4.85 -6.91
CA SER A 93 -7.39 -4.30 -6.15
C SER A 93 -8.73 -4.70 -6.79
N ARG A 94 -8.83 -4.66 -8.11
CA ARG A 94 -10.03 -5.10 -8.82
C ARG A 94 -10.30 -6.58 -8.61
N LYS A 95 -9.26 -7.42 -8.68
CA LYS A 95 -9.38 -8.86 -8.49
C LYS A 95 -9.82 -9.21 -7.06
N VAL A 96 -9.25 -8.56 -6.06
CA VAL A 96 -9.63 -8.75 -4.65
C VAL A 96 -11.09 -8.33 -4.45
N LYS A 97 -11.50 -7.19 -5.00
CA LYS A 97 -12.86 -6.67 -4.90
C LYS A 97 -13.86 -7.62 -5.56
N ASP A 98 -13.54 -8.14 -6.76
CA ASP A 98 -14.38 -9.09 -7.47
C ASP A 98 -14.56 -10.38 -6.68
N ASN A 99 -13.49 -10.91 -6.11
CA ASN A 99 -13.54 -12.10 -5.27
C ASN A 99 -14.41 -11.87 -4.04
N SER A 100 -14.28 -10.71 -3.36
CA SER A 100 -15.11 -10.35 -2.22
C SER A 100 -16.59 -10.25 -2.60
N THR A 101 -16.88 -9.64 -3.76
CA THR A 101 -18.24 -9.52 -4.28
C THR A 101 -18.84 -10.88 -4.58
N GLN A 102 -18.06 -11.78 -5.22
CA GLN A 102 -18.50 -13.14 -5.52
C GLN A 102 -18.82 -13.92 -4.23
N VAL A 103 -17.96 -13.82 -3.22
CA VAL A 103 -18.17 -14.47 -1.93
C VAL A 103 -19.44 -13.93 -1.28
N SER A 104 -19.68 -12.62 -1.34
CA SER A 104 -20.90 -12.00 -0.82
C SER A 104 -22.15 -12.51 -1.52
N HIS A 105 -22.08 -12.74 -2.83
CA HIS A 105 -23.22 -13.30 -3.59
C HIS A 105 -23.50 -14.76 -3.25
N LEU A 106 -22.49 -15.50 -2.88
CA LEU A 106 -22.64 -16.92 -2.53
C LEU A 106 -23.11 -17.11 -1.10
N ALA A 107 -22.96 -16.09 -0.29
CA ALA A 107 -23.40 -16.11 1.10
C ALA A 107 -24.86 -15.70 1.22
#